data_1ae80a10a773b6248c3924ce25456455
#
_entry.id   1ae80a10a773b6248c3924ce25456455
#
_cell.length_a   1.000
_cell.length_b   1.000
_cell.length_c   1.000
_cell.angle_alpha   90.00
_cell.angle_beta   90.00
_cell.angle_gamma   90.00
#
_symmetry.space_group_name_H-M   'P 1'
#
loop_
_entity.id
_entity.type
_entity.pdbx_description
1 polymer ?
#
loop_
_entity_poly.entity_id
_entity_poly.type
_entity_poly.pdbx_seq_one_letter_code
_entity_poly.pdbx_strand_id
1 'polypeptide(L)'
;MNSSREIPQALIESAHIELQRFLNTVTGIDFVMLCSSDGFELALASKKNIDNTGKIAAVSSSILAMVNAFITEIQLLGCQTITLDADNGKVFLTAVHHPQHPMVMVAVTHTDILMGQMLYYYKELSTRLSSAPLSLAS
;
A
#
# COMPACT_ATOMS: atom_id res chain seq x y z
N MET A 1 -12.33 -19.22 -0.81
CA MET A 1 -10.96 -19.24 -1.31
C MET A 1 -10.23 -17.95 -0.94
N ASN A 2 -8.99 -18.04 -0.55
CA ASN A 2 -8.21 -16.89 -0.12
C ASN A 2 -7.66 -16.16 -1.35
N SER A 3 -7.98 -14.88 -1.52
CA SER A 3 -7.56 -14.09 -2.69
C SER A 3 -6.04 -13.95 -2.79
N SER A 4 -5.31 -13.98 -1.66
CA SER A 4 -3.85 -13.88 -1.66
C SER A 4 -3.20 -15.06 -2.37
N ARG A 5 -3.85 -16.23 -2.38
CA ARG A 5 -3.35 -17.43 -3.05
C ARG A 5 -3.53 -17.35 -4.57
N GLU A 6 -4.38 -16.46 -5.03
CA GLU A 6 -4.68 -16.32 -6.45
C GLU A 6 -3.86 -15.23 -7.11
N ILE A 7 -3.09 -14.46 -6.32
CA ILE A 7 -2.31 -13.36 -6.87
C ILE A 7 -1.08 -13.92 -7.58
N PRO A 8 -0.93 -13.60 -8.87
CA PRO A 8 0.18 -14.15 -9.66
C PRO A 8 1.54 -13.74 -9.15
N GLN A 9 2.51 -14.65 -9.26
CA GLN A 9 3.88 -14.38 -8.85
C GLN A 9 4.47 -13.20 -9.63
N ALA A 10 4.09 -13.05 -10.91
CA ALA A 10 4.57 -11.93 -11.73
C ALA A 10 4.18 -10.58 -11.13
N LEU A 11 2.96 -10.48 -10.60
CA LEU A 11 2.50 -9.25 -9.94
C LEU A 11 3.29 -8.99 -8.68
N ILE A 12 3.52 -10.02 -7.87
CA ILE A 12 4.27 -9.88 -6.62
C ILE A 12 5.72 -9.45 -6.90
N GLU A 13 6.36 -10.03 -7.90
CA GLU A 13 7.72 -9.66 -8.28
C GLU A 13 7.80 -8.23 -8.79
N SER A 14 6.85 -7.83 -9.63
CA SER A 14 6.74 -6.46 -10.10
C SER A 14 6.55 -5.49 -8.92
N ALA A 15 5.71 -5.87 -7.97
CA ALA A 15 5.45 -5.06 -6.78
C ALA A 15 6.73 -4.86 -5.97
N HIS A 16 7.51 -5.91 -5.74
CA HIS A 16 8.78 -5.78 -5.01
C HIS A 16 9.70 -4.74 -5.66
N ILE A 17 9.80 -4.77 -6.98
CA ILE A 17 10.65 -3.83 -7.71
C ILE A 17 10.13 -2.40 -7.53
N GLU A 18 8.83 -2.20 -7.68
CA GLU A 18 8.24 -0.87 -7.58
C GLU A 18 8.30 -0.31 -6.15
N LEU A 19 8.06 -1.15 -5.15
CA LEU A 19 8.16 -0.73 -3.76
C LEU A 19 9.60 -0.35 -3.41
N GLN A 20 10.57 -1.12 -3.86
CA GLN A 20 11.98 -0.82 -3.60
C GLN A 20 12.40 0.48 -4.27
N ARG A 21 11.93 0.72 -5.49
CA ARG A 21 12.20 1.97 -6.20
C ARG A 21 11.63 3.16 -5.42
N PHE A 22 10.40 3.04 -4.93
CA PHE A 22 9.76 4.08 -4.13
C PHE A 22 10.57 4.37 -2.86
N LEU A 23 10.96 3.32 -2.15
CA LEU A 23 11.76 3.43 -0.93
C LEU A 23 13.07 4.19 -1.19
N ASN A 24 13.69 3.95 -2.34
CA ASN A 24 14.96 4.57 -2.69
C ASN A 24 14.81 5.99 -3.25
N THR A 25 13.65 6.33 -3.79
CA THR A 25 13.40 7.63 -4.41
C THR A 25 12.96 8.69 -3.41
N VAL A 26 12.13 8.32 -2.45
CA VAL A 26 11.55 9.27 -1.49
C VAL A 26 12.33 9.19 -0.18
N THR A 27 12.90 10.31 0.23
CA THR A 27 13.63 10.39 1.51
C THR A 27 12.64 10.42 2.67
N GLY A 28 12.92 9.66 3.73
CA GLY A 28 12.10 9.68 4.93
C GLY A 28 11.10 8.54 5.04
N ILE A 29 11.14 7.59 4.12
CA ILE A 29 10.29 6.40 4.19
C ILE A 29 10.98 5.34 5.07
N ASP A 30 10.26 4.83 6.07
CA ASP A 30 10.73 3.71 6.89
C ASP A 30 10.47 2.38 6.20
N PHE A 31 9.23 2.18 5.75
CA PHE A 31 8.90 1.01 4.95
C PHE A 31 7.63 1.28 4.12
N VAL A 32 7.45 0.48 3.09
CA VAL A 32 6.23 0.44 2.29
C VAL A 32 5.85 -1.02 2.07
N MET A 33 4.57 -1.33 2.22
CA MET A 33 4.05 -2.70 2.13
C MET A 33 2.85 -2.74 1.21
N LEU A 34 2.75 -3.79 0.42
CA LEU A 34 1.58 -4.08 -0.38
C LEU A 34 0.87 -5.30 0.19
N CYS A 35 -0.43 -5.21 0.38
CA CYS A 35 -1.25 -6.26 0.96
C CYS A 35 -2.40 -6.58 0.04
N SER A 36 -2.92 -7.80 0.12
CA SER A 36 -4.18 -8.13 -0.54
C SER A 36 -5.33 -7.44 0.21
N SER A 37 -6.46 -7.27 -0.46
CA SER A 37 -7.62 -6.60 0.16
C SER A 37 -8.17 -7.37 1.36
N ASP A 38 -7.89 -8.65 1.46
CA ASP A 38 -8.31 -9.48 2.61
C ASP A 38 -7.23 -9.60 3.70
N GLY A 39 -6.17 -8.80 3.62
CA GLY A 39 -5.27 -8.60 4.75
C GLY A 39 -4.02 -9.44 4.80
N PHE A 40 -3.54 -9.95 3.66
CA PHE A 40 -2.29 -10.73 3.60
C PHE A 40 -1.17 -9.93 2.98
N GLU A 41 0.02 -10.02 3.55
CA GLU A 41 1.19 -9.37 3.01
C GLU A 41 1.58 -9.97 1.66
N LEU A 42 1.84 -9.12 0.66
CA LEU A 42 2.27 -9.54 -0.67
C LEU A 42 3.71 -9.14 -0.96
N ALA A 43 4.10 -7.93 -0.59
CA ALA A 43 5.43 -7.41 -0.84
C ALA A 43 5.79 -6.36 0.20
N LEU A 44 7.06 -6.25 0.50
CA LEU A 44 7.58 -5.31 1.49
C LEU A 44 8.92 -4.76 1.03
N ALA A 45 9.11 -3.45 1.16
CA ALA A 45 10.42 -2.81 1.05
C ALA A 45 10.63 -1.99 2.32
N SER A 46 11.75 -2.20 3.00
CA SER A 46 12.00 -1.60 4.30
C SER A 46 13.46 -1.29 4.48
N LYS A 47 13.76 -0.21 5.21
CA LYS A 47 15.13 0.17 5.57
C LYS A 47 15.61 -0.51 6.84
N LYS A 48 14.70 -1.17 7.56
CA LYS A 48 15.03 -1.88 8.80
C LYS A 48 14.12 -3.09 8.94
N ASN A 49 14.49 -4.00 9.83
CA ASN A 49 13.66 -5.18 10.08
C ASN A 49 12.33 -4.75 10.73
N ILE A 50 11.25 -5.29 10.19
CA ILE A 50 9.90 -5.02 10.69
C ILE A 50 9.34 -6.34 11.19
N ASP A 51 8.93 -6.34 12.46
CA ASP A 51 8.20 -7.46 13.04
C ASP A 51 6.71 -7.27 12.79
N ASN A 52 5.94 -8.34 12.89
CA ASN A 52 4.48 -8.28 12.82
C ASN A 52 3.92 -7.80 11.48
N THR A 53 4.62 -8.07 10.36
CA THR A 53 4.16 -7.61 9.05
C THR A 53 2.78 -8.17 8.69
N GLY A 54 2.51 -9.42 9.05
CA GLY A 54 1.19 -10.01 8.83
C GLY A 54 0.09 -9.31 9.61
N LYS A 55 0.37 -8.90 10.84
CA LYS A 55 -0.59 -8.16 11.65
C LYS A 55 -0.82 -6.76 11.10
N ILE A 56 0.24 -6.10 10.66
CA ILE A 56 0.14 -4.78 10.02
C ILE A 56 -0.74 -4.87 8.77
N ALA A 57 -0.54 -5.90 7.96
CA ALA A 57 -1.34 -6.11 6.76
C ALA A 57 -2.83 -6.29 7.09
N ALA A 58 -3.13 -7.14 8.06
CA ALA A 58 -4.51 -7.41 8.46
C ALA A 58 -5.20 -6.15 9.02
N VAL A 59 -4.51 -5.41 9.89
CA VAL A 59 -5.07 -4.20 10.48
C VAL A 59 -5.25 -3.10 9.43
N SER A 60 -4.30 -2.94 8.54
CA SER A 60 -4.38 -1.93 7.48
C SER A 60 -5.58 -2.17 6.56
N SER A 61 -5.79 -3.41 6.18
CA SER A 61 -6.94 -3.79 5.38
C SER A 61 -8.25 -3.48 6.10
N SER A 62 -8.31 -3.75 7.40
CA SER A 62 -9.49 -3.46 8.22
C SER A 62 -9.75 -1.96 8.34
N ILE A 63 -8.71 -1.16 8.53
CA ILE A 63 -8.84 0.29 8.61
C ILE A 63 -9.42 0.84 7.31
N LEU A 64 -8.89 0.41 6.18
CA LEU A 64 -9.38 0.88 4.89
C LEU A 64 -10.84 0.51 4.66
N ALA A 65 -11.23 -0.71 5.03
CA ALA A 65 -12.61 -1.16 4.90
C ALA A 65 -13.55 -0.31 5.77
N MET A 66 -13.14 -0.02 7.00
CA MET A 66 -13.95 0.81 7.92
C MET A 66 -14.07 2.25 7.40
N VAL A 67 -13.00 2.81 6.88
CA VAL A 67 -13.03 4.17 6.34
C VAL A 67 -13.91 4.24 5.11
N ASN A 68 -13.85 3.24 4.22
CA ASN A 68 -14.71 3.20 3.05
C ASN A 68 -16.20 3.12 3.45
N ALA A 69 -16.51 2.34 4.48
CA ALA A 69 -17.87 2.27 5.00
C ALA A 69 -18.33 3.63 5.55
N PHE A 70 -17.44 4.30 6.29
CA PHE A 70 -17.74 5.62 6.84
C PHE A 70 -17.97 6.66 5.74
N ILE A 71 -17.07 6.67 4.74
CA ILE A 71 -17.17 7.59 3.60
C ILE A 71 -18.49 7.41 2.86
N THR A 72 -18.92 6.16 2.66
CA THR A 72 -20.19 5.84 2.01
C THR A 72 -21.37 6.35 2.85
N GLU A 73 -21.31 6.17 4.17
CA GLU A 73 -22.38 6.56 5.08
C GLU A 73 -22.63 8.07 5.05
N ILE A 74 -21.59 8.87 4.87
CA ILE A 74 -21.71 10.32 4.78
C ILE A 74 -21.82 10.81 3.33
N GLN A 75 -22.10 9.90 2.40
CA GLN A 75 -22.38 10.18 0.98
C GLN A 75 -21.20 10.79 0.21
N LEU A 76 -19.98 10.46 0.61
CA LEU A 76 -18.81 10.78 -0.17
C LEU A 76 -18.43 9.59 -1.04
N LEU A 77 -17.70 9.84 -2.11
CA LEU A 77 -17.30 8.80 -3.06
C LEU A 77 -15.81 8.55 -2.98
N GLY A 78 -15.47 7.29 -2.74
CA GLY A 78 -14.09 6.82 -2.84
C GLY A 78 -13.08 7.51 -1.95
N CYS A 79 -12.39 6.75 -1.11
CA CYS A 79 -11.28 7.26 -0.33
C CYS A 79 -10.01 7.19 -1.16
N GLN A 80 -9.33 8.32 -1.35
CA GLN A 80 -8.10 8.36 -2.11
C GLN A 80 -6.91 7.89 -1.27
N THR A 81 -6.70 8.52 -0.12
CA THR A 81 -5.59 8.21 0.76
C THR A 81 -5.98 8.57 2.18
N ILE A 82 -5.64 7.68 3.11
CA ILE A 82 -5.80 7.94 4.55
C ILE A 82 -4.43 8.30 5.09
N THR A 83 -4.34 9.43 5.79
CA THR A 83 -3.10 9.84 6.46
C THR A 83 -3.33 9.83 7.96
N LEU A 84 -2.46 9.14 8.69
CA LEU A 84 -2.51 9.08 10.15
C LEU A 84 -1.24 9.75 10.69
N ASP A 85 -1.42 10.72 11.56
CA ASP A 85 -0.31 11.42 12.20
C ASP A 85 -0.08 10.87 13.60
N ALA A 86 1.12 10.33 13.82
CA ALA A 86 1.58 9.95 15.15
C ALA A 86 2.67 10.93 15.58
N ASP A 87 3.01 10.91 16.86
CA ASP A 87 4.02 11.82 17.39
C ASP A 87 5.39 11.64 16.73
N ASN A 88 5.69 10.40 16.33
CA ASN A 88 7.02 10.05 15.83
C ASN A 88 7.01 9.55 14.38
N GLY A 89 5.92 9.74 13.65
CA GLY A 89 5.86 9.31 12.25
C GLY A 89 4.49 9.49 11.65
N LYS A 90 4.39 9.18 10.36
CA LYS A 90 3.12 9.25 9.62
C LYS A 90 2.85 7.93 8.92
N VAL A 91 1.57 7.60 8.78
CA VAL A 91 1.14 6.41 8.03
C VAL A 91 0.24 6.85 6.89
N PHE A 92 0.49 6.29 5.72
CA PHE A 92 -0.32 6.53 4.53
C PHE A 92 -0.90 5.21 4.07
N LEU A 93 -2.23 5.17 3.91
CA LEU A 93 -2.95 3.99 3.45
C LEU A 93 -3.73 4.35 2.20
N THR A 94 -3.66 3.50 1.18
CA THR A 94 -4.46 3.71 -0.03
C THR A 94 -4.88 2.38 -0.63
N ALA A 95 -6.04 2.39 -1.30
CA ALA A 95 -6.47 1.25 -2.10
C ALA A 95 -5.73 1.27 -3.43
N VAL A 96 -5.27 0.10 -3.86
CA VAL A 96 -4.70 -0.08 -5.19
C VAL A 96 -5.74 -0.81 -6.02
N HIS A 97 -6.32 -0.11 -6.99
CA HIS A 97 -7.46 -0.60 -7.77
C HIS A 97 -7.00 -1.41 -8.97
N HIS A 98 -6.38 -2.57 -8.70
CA HIS A 98 -6.05 -3.50 -9.78
C HIS A 98 -7.35 -4.18 -10.22
N PRO A 99 -7.62 -4.26 -11.55
CA PRO A 99 -8.90 -4.78 -12.04
C PRO A 99 -9.25 -6.19 -11.56
N GLN A 100 -8.24 -7.03 -11.35
CA GLN A 100 -8.44 -8.42 -10.98
C GLN A 100 -8.01 -8.74 -9.56
N HIS A 101 -7.15 -7.90 -8.97
CA HIS A 101 -6.59 -8.15 -7.64
C HIS A 101 -6.53 -6.87 -6.83
N PRO A 102 -7.67 -6.45 -6.24
CA PRO A 102 -7.65 -5.26 -5.39
C PRO A 102 -6.69 -5.44 -4.22
N MET A 103 -5.93 -4.39 -3.91
CA MET A 103 -4.88 -4.44 -2.92
C MET A 103 -4.91 -3.19 -2.05
N VAL A 104 -4.14 -3.22 -0.97
CA VAL A 104 -3.97 -2.10 -0.04
C VAL A 104 -2.48 -1.82 0.09
N MET A 105 -2.12 -0.54 0.01
CA MET A 105 -0.73 -0.14 0.18
C MET A 105 -0.58 0.70 1.44
N VAL A 106 0.47 0.40 2.21
CA VAL A 106 0.79 1.07 3.48
C VAL A 106 2.20 1.63 3.39
N ALA A 107 2.37 2.90 3.73
CA ALA A 107 3.71 3.47 3.87
C ALA A 107 3.83 4.12 5.23
N VAL A 108 4.98 3.93 5.89
CA VAL A 108 5.29 4.55 7.18
C VAL A 108 6.51 5.42 6.99
N THR A 109 6.42 6.66 7.47
CA THR A 109 7.42 7.69 7.22
C THR A 109 7.83 8.40 8.49
N HIS A 110 8.90 9.19 8.38
CA HIS A 110 9.29 10.14 9.42
C HIS A 110 8.31 11.31 9.47
N THR A 111 8.31 12.04 10.60
CA THR A 111 7.41 13.19 10.78
C THR A 111 7.73 14.36 9.84
N ASP A 112 8.98 14.51 9.45
CA ASP A 112 9.46 15.62 8.63
C ASP A 112 9.46 15.31 7.14
N ILE A 113 8.73 14.29 6.73
CA ILE A 113 8.60 13.94 5.31
C ILE A 113 8.05 15.12 4.50
N LEU A 114 8.57 15.30 3.31
CA LEU A 114 8.05 16.32 2.38
C LEU A 114 6.75 15.81 1.77
N MET A 115 5.62 16.33 2.25
CA MET A 115 4.29 15.82 1.89
C MET A 115 4.02 15.85 0.40
N GLY A 116 4.40 16.94 -0.29
CA GLY A 116 4.16 17.04 -1.72
C GLY A 116 4.88 15.95 -2.50
N GLN A 117 6.15 15.72 -2.18
CA GLN A 117 6.94 14.68 -2.82
C GLN A 117 6.38 13.29 -2.49
N MET A 118 6.08 13.06 -1.21
CA MET A 118 5.53 11.79 -0.75
C MET A 118 4.24 11.45 -1.50
N LEU A 119 3.28 12.36 -1.51
CA LEU A 119 1.98 12.09 -2.13
C LEU A 119 2.09 11.91 -3.64
N TYR A 120 2.97 12.67 -4.29
CA TYR A 120 3.18 12.54 -5.73
C TYR A 120 3.69 11.14 -6.08
N TYR A 121 4.77 10.70 -5.44
CA TYR A 121 5.35 9.39 -5.74
C TYR A 121 4.49 8.23 -5.25
N TYR A 122 3.75 8.43 -4.16
CA TYR A 122 2.84 7.42 -3.63
C TYR A 122 1.68 7.17 -4.60
N LYS A 123 1.10 8.23 -5.15
CA LYS A 123 0.06 8.11 -6.17
C LYS A 123 0.58 7.44 -7.43
N GLU A 124 1.78 7.81 -7.86
CA GLU A 124 2.40 7.19 -9.02
C GLU A 124 2.62 5.69 -8.80
N LEU A 125 3.09 5.32 -7.61
CA LEU A 125 3.27 3.93 -7.24
C LEU A 125 1.94 3.16 -7.28
N SER A 126 0.89 3.73 -6.72
CA SER A 126 -0.43 3.12 -6.74
C SER A 126 -0.92 2.90 -8.18
N THR A 127 -0.71 3.87 -9.05
CA THR A 127 -1.10 3.76 -10.46
C THR A 127 -0.34 2.64 -11.16
N ARG A 128 0.97 2.55 -10.94
CA ARG A 128 1.79 1.48 -11.52
C ARG A 128 1.36 0.11 -11.05
N LEU A 129 1.09 -0.03 -9.75
CA LEU A 129 0.65 -1.30 -9.18
C LEU A 129 -0.73 -1.71 -9.68
N SER A 130 -1.61 -0.73 -9.93
CA SER A 130 -2.96 -1.04 -10.42
C SER A 130 -2.96 -1.59 -11.85
N SER A 131 -1.87 -1.42 -12.58
CA SER A 131 -1.73 -1.96 -13.94
C SER A 131 -0.59 -2.97 -14.03
N ALA A 132 -0.15 -3.52 -12.90
CA ALA A 132 0.94 -4.48 -12.88
C ALA A 132 0.60 -5.72 -13.70
N PRO A 133 1.60 -6.29 -14.42
CA PRO A 133 1.35 -7.46 -15.26
C PRO A 133 1.03 -8.69 -14.44
N LEU A 134 0.23 -9.59 -15.02
CA LEU A 134 -0.15 -10.85 -14.40
C LEU A 134 0.69 -12.01 -14.91
N SER A 135 1.57 -11.76 -15.88
CA SER A 135 2.39 -12.77 -16.51
C SER A 135 3.80 -12.23 -16.74
N LEU A 136 4.81 -13.07 -16.49
CA LEU A 136 6.20 -12.71 -16.74
C LEU A 136 6.49 -12.51 -18.21
N ALA A 137 5.66 -13.03 -19.09
CA ALA A 137 5.83 -12.93 -20.54
C ALA A 137 5.27 -11.63 -21.12
N SER A 138 4.57 -10.85 -20.36
CA SER A 138 3.95 -9.60 -20.85
C SER A 138 4.92 -8.43 -20.91
#